data_8661105e17ff6df6d3ea4fb3895b36a3
#
_entry.id   8661105e17ff6df6d3ea4fb3895b36a3
#
_cell.length_a   1.000
_cell.length_b   1.000
_cell.length_c   1.000
_cell.angle_alpha   90.00
_cell.angle_beta   90.00
_cell.angle_gamma   90.00
#
_symmetry.space_group_name_H-M   'P 1'
#
loop_
_entity.id
_entity.type
_entity.pdbx_description
1 polymer ?
#
loop_
_entity_poly.entity_id
_entity_poly.type
_entity_poly.pdbx_seq_one_letter_code
_entity_poly.pdbx_strand_id
1 'polypeptide(L)'
;ETFDVLVIGGGITGVGVALDAASRGLRTALVERDDFASGTSSKSSKLVHGGLRYLQQGEVNLVYQALHERQRLRRNAPHLVKVLPFMIPVLTKDGVVSRKVARALGSAMWMYDLTGGWRIGRFHRRLRKQQAFTHLPTMPAERLASAYLYYDARVDDARLVLTVARTAAAHGAAVVNRATVTAITKSPDGTVQGAVVEADGRRIDVRARCIVNAAGVWADDIRAMDEGRHPDSIRPAKGVHITVPWEKVRNDIAVVIPVPKDKRSLFVVPWGPKPDGTFRFTFVGTTDTDYDGPLDDPQCTKADIDRSEEHTSEL
;
A
#
# COMPACT_ATOMS: atom_id res chain seq x y z
N GLU A 1 22.06 22.96 16.49
CA GLU A 1 20.72 22.89 17.12
C GLU A 1 20.36 21.44 17.40
N THR A 2 19.61 21.19 18.48
CA THR A 2 19.12 19.84 18.80
C THR A 2 17.68 19.72 18.38
N PHE A 3 17.36 18.70 17.58
CA PHE A 3 15.98 18.34 17.24
C PHE A 3 15.30 17.62 18.40
N ASP A 4 13.99 17.72 18.48
CA ASP A 4 13.22 16.91 19.43
C ASP A 4 13.03 15.49 18.86
N VAL A 5 12.81 15.40 17.52
CA VAL A 5 12.65 14.13 16.81
C VAL A 5 13.50 14.10 15.54
N LEU A 6 14.27 13.03 15.36
CA LEU A 6 14.91 12.66 14.10
C LEU A 6 14.21 11.42 13.52
N VAL A 7 13.67 11.52 12.33
CA VAL A 7 13.02 10.41 11.61
C VAL A 7 13.98 9.88 10.55
N ILE A 8 14.23 8.59 10.55
CA ILE A 8 15.07 7.90 9.57
C ILE A 8 14.18 7.12 8.60
N GLY A 9 14.17 7.54 7.34
CA GLY A 9 13.40 6.94 6.25
C GLY A 9 12.28 7.86 5.74
N GLY A 10 12.29 8.11 4.43
CA GLY A 10 11.37 8.98 3.69
C GLY A 10 10.21 8.26 3.02
N GLY A 11 9.82 7.07 3.52
CA GLY A 11 8.60 6.37 3.13
C GLY A 11 7.35 6.96 3.79
N ILE A 12 6.17 6.40 3.50
CA ILE A 12 4.88 6.91 4.01
C ILE A 12 4.84 6.97 5.54
N THR A 13 5.45 6.01 6.23
CA THR A 13 5.53 5.98 7.70
C THR A 13 6.35 7.15 8.22
N GLY A 14 7.57 7.33 7.68
CA GLY A 14 8.47 8.38 8.15
C GLY A 14 7.95 9.79 7.89
N VAL A 15 7.44 10.06 6.67
CA VAL A 15 6.85 11.38 6.37
C VAL A 15 5.60 11.65 7.21
N GLY A 16 4.82 10.60 7.53
CA GLY A 16 3.67 10.71 8.45
C GLY A 16 4.10 11.09 9.86
N VAL A 17 5.13 10.44 10.40
CA VAL A 17 5.73 10.77 11.71
C VAL A 17 6.26 12.20 11.71
N ALA A 18 7.00 12.59 10.67
CA ALA A 18 7.56 13.93 10.57
C ALA A 18 6.47 15.00 10.52
N LEU A 19 5.38 14.76 9.78
CA LEU A 19 4.25 15.68 9.73
C LEU A 19 3.55 15.77 11.10
N ASP A 20 3.27 14.64 11.74
CA ASP A 20 2.58 14.65 13.06
C ASP A 20 3.44 15.38 14.10
N ALA A 21 4.73 15.08 14.19
CA ALA A 21 5.65 15.73 15.12
C ALA A 21 5.76 17.25 14.87
N ALA A 22 5.99 17.67 13.63
CA ALA A 22 6.10 19.08 13.28
C ALA A 22 4.79 19.84 13.51
N SER A 23 3.65 19.24 13.20
CA SER A 23 2.34 19.86 13.44
C SER A 23 2.01 20.07 14.92
N ARG A 24 2.68 19.33 15.81
CA ARG A 24 2.62 19.50 17.27
C ARG A 24 3.65 20.52 17.81
N GLY A 25 4.42 21.15 16.92
CA GLY A 25 5.43 22.14 17.29
C GLY A 25 6.78 21.54 17.73
N LEU A 26 7.01 20.24 17.53
CA LEU A 26 8.30 19.61 17.80
C LEU A 26 9.30 19.97 16.70
N ARG A 27 10.52 20.32 17.08
CA ARG A 27 11.62 20.51 16.11
C ARG A 27 11.99 19.17 15.53
N THR A 28 11.64 18.95 14.27
CA THR A 28 11.68 17.66 13.62
C THR A 28 12.64 17.70 12.43
N ALA A 29 13.50 16.67 12.31
CA ALA A 29 14.26 16.39 11.10
C ALA A 29 13.83 15.05 10.54
N LEU A 30 13.78 14.92 9.21
CA LEU A 30 13.63 13.67 8.49
C LEU A 30 14.74 13.54 7.48
N VAL A 31 15.41 12.40 7.49
CA VAL A 31 16.48 12.06 6.55
C VAL A 31 16.10 10.81 5.75
N GLU A 32 16.30 10.86 4.45
CA GLU A 32 16.09 9.76 3.52
C GLU A 32 17.38 9.48 2.74
N ARG A 33 17.76 8.22 2.67
CA ARG A 33 18.99 7.77 2.01
C ARG A 33 19.02 8.07 0.50
N ASP A 34 17.91 7.74 -0.17
CA ASP A 34 17.78 7.86 -1.62
C ASP A 34 16.85 9.03 -1.99
N ASP A 35 15.69 8.71 -2.54
CA ASP A 35 14.62 9.67 -2.79
C ASP A 35 13.36 9.28 -2.00
N PHE A 36 12.50 10.26 -1.77
CA PHE A 36 11.23 10.00 -1.05
C PHE A 36 10.43 8.92 -1.76
N ALA A 37 9.88 7.99 -0.99
CA ALA A 37 9.11 6.84 -1.45
C ALA A 37 9.90 5.81 -2.28
N SER A 38 11.22 5.85 -2.39
CA SER A 38 12.02 4.94 -3.23
C SER A 38 11.85 3.46 -2.90
N GLY A 39 11.54 3.13 -1.63
CA GLY A 39 11.24 1.77 -1.18
C GLY A 39 9.80 1.33 -1.47
N THR A 40 9.18 0.63 -0.52
CA THR A 40 7.82 0.07 -0.64
C THR A 40 6.75 1.12 -0.95
N SER A 41 6.96 2.37 -0.55
CA SER A 41 5.97 3.45 -0.65
C SER A 41 5.71 3.98 -2.07
N SER A 42 6.42 3.50 -3.09
CA SER A 42 6.10 3.71 -4.52
C SER A 42 5.81 2.40 -5.25
N LYS A 43 6.00 1.27 -4.58
CA LYS A 43 5.91 -0.09 -5.13
C LYS A 43 4.71 -0.85 -4.55
N SER A 44 3.68 -0.13 -4.09
CA SER A 44 2.43 -0.69 -3.56
C SER A 44 1.40 -0.93 -4.67
N SER A 45 0.28 -1.57 -4.33
CA SER A 45 -0.88 -1.70 -5.24
C SER A 45 -1.64 -0.37 -5.43
N LYS A 46 -1.12 0.75 -4.94
CA LYS A 46 -1.67 2.11 -5.09
C LYS A 46 -3.11 2.25 -4.59
N LEU A 47 -3.48 1.43 -3.61
CA LEU A 47 -4.80 1.36 -3.02
C LEU A 47 -4.79 1.88 -1.58
N VAL A 48 -5.84 2.60 -1.22
CA VAL A 48 -6.18 2.96 0.16
C VAL A 48 -7.49 2.25 0.47
N HIS A 49 -7.39 1.05 1.06
CA HIS A 49 -8.51 0.13 1.20
C HIS A 49 -8.70 -0.35 2.63
N GLY A 50 -9.92 -0.79 2.95
CA GLY A 50 -10.25 -1.32 4.27
C GLY A 50 -9.80 -2.76 4.49
N GLY A 51 -9.26 -3.44 3.45
CA GLY A 51 -8.77 -4.81 3.58
C GLY A 51 -9.90 -5.82 3.81
N LEU A 52 -10.87 -5.89 2.89
CA LEU A 52 -12.01 -6.83 2.96
C LEU A 52 -11.59 -8.28 3.29
N ARG A 53 -10.39 -8.70 2.85
CA ARG A 53 -9.83 -10.02 3.17
C ARG A 53 -9.67 -10.25 4.68
N TYR A 54 -9.36 -9.21 5.44
CA TYR A 54 -9.18 -9.33 6.90
C TYR A 54 -10.49 -9.60 7.64
N LEU A 55 -11.64 -9.22 7.08
CA LEU A 55 -12.93 -9.64 7.63
C LEU A 55 -13.13 -11.16 7.58
N GLN A 56 -12.63 -11.82 6.55
CA GLN A 56 -12.67 -13.27 6.43
C GLN A 56 -11.78 -13.97 7.46
N GLN A 57 -10.80 -13.26 8.01
CA GLN A 57 -9.89 -13.71 9.06
C GLN A 57 -10.37 -13.32 10.46
N GLY A 58 -11.51 -12.62 10.56
CA GLY A 58 -12.07 -12.15 11.83
C GLY A 58 -11.47 -10.85 12.38
N GLU A 59 -10.56 -10.21 11.63
CA GLU A 59 -9.84 -8.99 12.02
C GLU A 59 -10.71 -7.71 11.84
N VAL A 60 -11.89 -7.70 12.47
CA VAL A 60 -12.88 -6.62 12.33
C VAL A 60 -12.31 -5.27 12.78
N ASN A 61 -11.53 -5.26 13.87
CA ASN A 61 -10.96 -4.02 14.40
C ASN A 61 -9.95 -3.40 13.43
N LEU A 62 -9.11 -4.22 12.80
CA LEU A 62 -8.16 -3.77 11.78
C LEU A 62 -8.89 -3.13 10.59
N VAL A 63 -9.96 -3.77 10.13
CA VAL A 63 -10.78 -3.24 9.02
C VAL A 63 -11.44 -1.92 9.42
N TYR A 64 -11.98 -1.82 10.63
CA TYR A 64 -12.55 -0.58 11.14
C TYR A 64 -11.53 0.57 11.14
N GLN A 65 -10.33 0.33 11.67
CA GLN A 65 -9.25 1.31 11.69
C GLN A 65 -8.82 1.72 10.28
N ALA A 66 -8.60 0.76 9.39
CA ALA A 66 -8.22 1.02 8.00
C ALA A 66 -9.27 1.86 7.24
N LEU A 67 -10.55 1.55 7.41
CA LEU A 67 -11.65 2.32 6.81
C LEU A 67 -11.75 3.74 7.39
N HIS A 68 -11.43 3.91 8.66
CA HIS A 68 -11.38 5.23 9.31
C HIS A 68 -10.23 6.07 8.75
N GLU A 69 -9.02 5.49 8.67
CA GLU A 69 -7.85 6.17 8.09
C GLU A 69 -8.04 6.49 6.60
N ARG A 70 -8.64 5.57 5.82
CA ARG A 70 -9.05 5.86 4.44
C ARG A 70 -9.91 7.12 4.36
N GLN A 71 -10.88 7.28 5.27
CA GLN A 71 -11.75 8.45 5.28
C GLN A 71 -10.99 9.73 5.67
N ARG A 72 -10.04 9.65 6.62
CA ARG A 72 -9.16 10.77 6.97
C ARG A 72 -8.33 11.21 5.77
N LEU A 73 -7.68 10.27 5.08
CA LEU A 73 -6.89 10.55 3.88
C LEU A 73 -7.73 11.17 2.76
N ARG A 74 -8.95 10.70 2.55
CA ARG A 74 -9.88 11.28 1.56
C ARG A 74 -10.29 12.72 1.90
N ARG A 75 -10.41 13.06 3.18
CA ARG A 75 -10.72 14.43 3.63
C ARG A 75 -9.50 15.35 3.55
N ASN A 76 -8.35 14.86 3.95
CA ASN A 76 -7.12 15.65 4.04
C ASN A 76 -6.46 15.83 2.67
N ALA A 77 -6.56 14.85 1.78
CA ALA A 77 -5.95 14.86 0.45
C ALA A 77 -6.95 14.47 -0.67
N PRO A 78 -8.09 15.18 -0.82
CA PRO A 78 -9.14 14.85 -1.79
C PRO A 78 -8.67 14.93 -3.24
N HIS A 79 -7.61 15.68 -3.51
CA HIS A 79 -6.97 15.81 -4.82
C HIS A 79 -6.12 14.58 -5.19
N LEU A 80 -5.65 13.81 -4.21
CA LEU A 80 -4.82 12.62 -4.41
C LEU A 80 -5.62 11.33 -4.23
N VAL A 81 -6.41 11.23 -3.15
CA VAL A 81 -7.13 10.01 -2.77
C VAL A 81 -8.52 10.00 -3.38
N LYS A 82 -8.70 9.22 -4.43
CA LYS A 82 -9.93 9.13 -5.22
C LYS A 82 -10.68 7.83 -4.92
N VAL A 83 -12.02 7.92 -4.88
CA VAL A 83 -12.86 6.71 -4.80
C VAL A 83 -12.62 5.86 -6.04
N LEU A 84 -12.42 4.56 -5.82
CA LEU A 84 -12.32 3.55 -6.86
C LEU A 84 -13.39 2.47 -6.57
N PRO A 85 -14.30 2.22 -7.50
CA PRO A 85 -15.20 1.07 -7.40
C PRO A 85 -14.43 -0.23 -7.59
N PHE A 86 -14.84 -1.27 -6.87
CA PHE A 86 -14.29 -2.60 -6.91
C PHE A 86 -15.36 -3.62 -7.22
N MET A 87 -15.08 -4.54 -8.11
CA MET A 87 -15.95 -5.67 -8.43
C MET A 87 -15.33 -6.98 -7.95
N ILE A 88 -16.10 -7.80 -7.26
CA ILE A 88 -15.76 -9.19 -6.94
C ILE A 88 -16.65 -10.07 -7.79
N PRO A 89 -16.13 -10.73 -8.85
CA PRO A 89 -16.90 -11.65 -9.65
C PRO A 89 -17.18 -12.94 -8.85
N VAL A 90 -18.37 -13.46 -8.99
CA VAL A 90 -18.77 -14.75 -8.45
C VAL A 90 -18.69 -15.76 -9.59
N LEU A 91 -17.58 -16.47 -9.65
CA LEU A 91 -17.28 -17.46 -10.66
C LEU A 91 -17.68 -18.84 -10.15
N THR A 92 -18.28 -19.65 -11.01
CA THR A 92 -18.64 -21.04 -10.76
C THR A 92 -18.31 -21.88 -11.99
N LYS A 93 -18.31 -23.21 -11.87
CA LYS A 93 -18.05 -24.08 -13.03
C LYS A 93 -19.17 -23.99 -14.09
N ASP A 94 -20.39 -23.80 -13.65
CA ASP A 94 -21.63 -23.83 -14.44
C ASP A 94 -22.37 -22.48 -14.48
N GLY A 95 -21.76 -21.42 -13.93
CA GLY A 95 -22.38 -20.10 -13.84
C GLY A 95 -23.47 -20.00 -12.75
N VAL A 96 -23.66 -21.02 -11.91
CA VAL A 96 -24.69 -21.04 -10.85
C VAL A 96 -24.04 -20.93 -9.47
N VAL A 97 -24.54 -20.00 -8.65
CA VAL A 97 -24.05 -19.81 -7.26
C VAL A 97 -24.95 -20.56 -6.28
N SER A 98 -24.34 -21.37 -5.43
CA SER A 98 -25.09 -21.95 -4.32
C SER A 98 -25.63 -20.87 -3.39
N ARG A 99 -26.84 -21.08 -2.84
CA ARG A 99 -27.48 -20.11 -1.90
C ARG A 99 -26.60 -19.84 -0.68
N LYS A 100 -25.80 -20.80 -0.23
CA LYS A 100 -24.89 -20.68 0.92
C LYS A 100 -23.77 -19.68 0.60
N VAL A 101 -23.11 -19.83 -0.54
CA VAL A 101 -22.03 -18.92 -1.00
C VAL A 101 -22.57 -17.51 -1.23
N ALA A 102 -23.74 -17.38 -1.88
CA ALA A 102 -24.37 -16.07 -2.08
C ALA A 102 -24.70 -15.34 -0.78
N ARG A 103 -25.18 -16.08 0.23
CA ARG A 103 -25.45 -15.49 1.56
C ARG A 103 -24.17 -15.10 2.28
N ALA A 104 -23.14 -15.94 2.28
CA ALA A 104 -21.86 -15.66 2.93
C ALA A 104 -21.20 -14.41 2.35
N LEU A 105 -21.16 -14.28 1.03
CA LEU A 105 -20.63 -13.08 0.36
C LEU A 105 -21.48 -11.83 0.66
N GLY A 106 -22.81 -11.96 0.64
CA GLY A 106 -23.69 -10.87 0.99
C GLY A 106 -23.49 -10.40 2.44
N SER A 107 -23.37 -11.32 3.39
CA SER A 107 -23.09 -10.99 4.79
C SER A 107 -21.73 -10.31 4.96
N ALA A 108 -20.69 -10.77 4.27
CA ALA A 108 -19.37 -10.14 4.28
C ALA A 108 -19.41 -8.69 3.74
N MET A 109 -20.18 -8.44 2.67
CA MET A 109 -20.36 -7.09 2.12
C MET A 109 -21.10 -6.16 3.08
N TRP A 110 -22.17 -6.64 3.72
CA TRP A 110 -22.86 -5.88 4.75
C TRP A 110 -21.96 -5.58 5.95
N MET A 111 -21.20 -6.55 6.40
CA MET A 111 -20.26 -6.35 7.50
C MET A 111 -19.20 -5.29 7.14
N TYR A 112 -18.68 -5.32 5.90
CA TYR A 112 -17.75 -4.31 5.42
C TYR A 112 -18.36 -2.90 5.40
N ASP A 113 -19.58 -2.77 4.91
CA ASP A 113 -20.26 -1.49 4.90
C ASP A 113 -20.52 -0.97 6.33
N LEU A 114 -21.00 -1.82 7.23
CA LEU A 114 -21.29 -1.46 8.63
C LEU A 114 -20.02 -1.11 9.43
N THR A 115 -18.90 -1.76 9.16
CA THR A 115 -17.60 -1.43 9.80
C THR A 115 -17.02 -0.10 9.34
N GLY A 116 -17.56 0.51 8.30
CA GLY A 116 -17.15 1.85 7.86
C GLY A 116 -17.09 2.07 6.36
N GLY A 117 -17.49 1.08 5.56
CA GLY A 117 -17.62 1.22 4.10
C GLY A 117 -18.59 2.35 3.73
N TRP A 118 -19.67 2.53 4.48
CA TRP A 118 -20.65 3.58 4.34
C TRP A 118 -20.10 5.01 4.35
N ARG A 119 -18.92 5.22 4.97
CA ARG A 119 -18.24 6.54 5.01
C ARG A 119 -17.86 7.07 3.62
N ILE A 120 -17.86 6.22 2.61
CA ILE A 120 -17.68 6.62 1.21
C ILE A 120 -18.96 7.27 0.62
N GLY A 121 -20.10 7.11 1.30
CA GLY A 121 -21.40 7.60 0.84
C GLY A 121 -22.10 6.66 -0.14
N ARG A 122 -21.64 5.42 -0.27
CA ARG A 122 -22.19 4.41 -1.16
C ARG A 122 -22.09 3.04 -0.51
N PHE A 123 -23.20 2.27 -0.61
CA PHE A 123 -23.23 0.88 -0.18
C PHE A 123 -22.85 -0.06 -1.31
N HIS A 124 -22.43 -1.28 -0.95
CA HIS A 124 -22.23 -2.33 -1.92
C HIS A 124 -23.54 -2.65 -2.65
N ARG A 125 -23.43 -3.24 -3.83
CA ARG A 125 -24.59 -3.75 -4.57
C ARG A 125 -24.24 -5.01 -5.34
N ARG A 126 -25.20 -5.89 -5.51
CA ARG A 126 -25.07 -7.06 -6.37
C ARG A 126 -25.29 -6.67 -7.82
N LEU A 127 -24.39 -7.07 -8.70
CA LEU A 127 -24.48 -6.92 -10.15
C LEU A 127 -24.99 -8.21 -10.78
N ARG A 128 -25.88 -8.07 -11.76
CA ARG A 128 -26.24 -9.18 -12.65
C ARG A 128 -25.10 -9.44 -13.61
N LYS A 129 -25.06 -10.66 -14.18
CA LYS A 129 -24.03 -11.09 -15.14
C LYS A 129 -23.72 -10.04 -16.21
N GLN A 130 -24.73 -9.53 -16.92
CA GLN A 130 -24.55 -8.51 -17.96
C GLN A 130 -23.91 -7.21 -17.45
N GLN A 131 -24.31 -6.77 -16.26
CA GLN A 131 -23.74 -5.57 -15.63
C GLN A 131 -22.27 -5.78 -15.25
N ALA A 132 -21.90 -6.98 -14.80
CA ALA A 132 -20.51 -7.30 -14.49
C ALA A 132 -19.62 -7.30 -15.76
N PHE A 133 -20.18 -7.76 -16.88
CA PHE A 133 -19.50 -7.74 -18.19
C PHE A 133 -19.18 -6.34 -18.70
N THR A 134 -20.00 -5.33 -18.39
CA THR A 134 -19.68 -3.96 -18.78
C THR A 134 -18.42 -3.46 -18.12
N HIS A 135 -18.08 -4.00 -16.93
CA HIS A 135 -16.91 -3.60 -16.16
C HIS A 135 -15.65 -4.42 -16.47
N LEU A 136 -15.79 -5.64 -16.96
CA LEU A 136 -14.67 -6.50 -17.38
C LEU A 136 -15.12 -7.42 -18.53
N PRO A 137 -15.10 -6.94 -19.78
CA PRO A 137 -15.65 -7.69 -20.93
C PRO A 137 -14.81 -8.90 -21.34
N THR A 138 -13.59 -9.02 -20.85
CA THR A 138 -12.69 -10.14 -21.15
C THR A 138 -12.89 -11.37 -20.23
N MET A 139 -13.81 -11.27 -19.28
CA MET A 139 -14.08 -12.38 -18.35
C MET A 139 -14.80 -13.56 -19.04
N PRO A 140 -14.51 -14.84 -18.68
CA PRO A 140 -15.22 -15.97 -19.26
C PRO A 140 -16.71 -15.97 -18.91
N ALA A 141 -17.54 -15.82 -19.95
CA ALA A 141 -18.97 -15.60 -19.80
C ALA A 141 -19.69 -16.78 -19.14
N GLU A 142 -19.32 -17.97 -19.48
CA GLU A 142 -19.95 -19.22 -19.01
C GLU A 142 -19.76 -19.45 -17.52
N ARG A 143 -18.64 -18.97 -16.97
CA ARG A 143 -18.29 -19.14 -15.54
C ARG A 143 -18.88 -18.06 -14.63
N LEU A 144 -19.25 -16.90 -15.18
CA LEU A 144 -19.74 -15.79 -14.39
C LEU A 144 -21.22 -15.95 -14.03
N ALA A 145 -21.52 -16.01 -12.75
CA ALA A 145 -22.89 -16.06 -12.23
C ALA A 145 -23.45 -14.67 -11.85
N SER A 146 -22.66 -13.90 -11.15
CA SER A 146 -22.99 -12.52 -10.68
C SER A 146 -21.74 -11.84 -10.18
N ALA A 147 -21.82 -10.59 -9.71
CA ALA A 147 -20.71 -9.94 -9.03
C ALA A 147 -21.21 -9.08 -7.86
N TYR A 148 -20.32 -8.68 -6.97
CA TYR A 148 -20.55 -7.63 -5.98
C TYR A 148 -19.69 -6.42 -6.33
N LEU A 149 -20.32 -5.24 -6.31
CA LEU A 149 -19.68 -3.95 -6.45
C LEU A 149 -19.58 -3.31 -5.06
N TYR A 150 -18.39 -2.89 -4.66
CA TYR A 150 -18.16 -2.14 -3.44
C TYR A 150 -17.19 -0.98 -3.70
N TYR A 151 -16.87 -0.19 -2.70
CA TYR A 151 -16.10 1.02 -2.91
C TYR A 151 -14.94 1.11 -1.93
N ASP A 152 -13.77 1.39 -2.49
CA ASP A 152 -12.57 1.74 -1.78
C ASP A 152 -11.91 2.98 -2.40
N ALA A 153 -10.63 3.20 -2.22
CA ALA A 153 -9.95 4.34 -2.79
C ALA A 153 -8.61 3.93 -3.42
N ARG A 154 -8.17 4.76 -4.35
CA ARG A 154 -6.84 4.70 -4.97
C ARG A 154 -6.08 5.98 -4.71
N VAL A 155 -4.76 5.89 -4.78
CA VAL A 155 -3.84 7.00 -4.66
C VAL A 155 -2.60 6.75 -5.52
N ASP A 156 -1.97 7.79 -6.01
CA ASP A 156 -0.57 7.73 -6.42
C ASP A 156 0.27 7.77 -5.13
N ASP A 157 0.82 6.64 -4.74
CA ASP A 157 1.50 6.42 -3.47
C ASP A 157 2.74 7.30 -3.32
N ALA A 158 3.61 7.36 -4.33
CA ALA A 158 4.80 8.22 -4.32
C ALA A 158 4.43 9.71 -4.22
N ARG A 159 3.40 10.13 -4.95
CA ARG A 159 2.92 11.50 -4.90
C ARG A 159 2.29 11.84 -3.55
N LEU A 160 1.61 10.89 -2.90
CA LEU A 160 1.11 11.06 -1.54
C LEU A 160 2.26 11.29 -0.57
N VAL A 161 3.29 10.44 -0.60
CA VAL A 161 4.48 10.58 0.26
C VAL A 161 5.13 11.92 0.08
N LEU A 162 5.40 12.34 -1.16
CA LEU A 162 6.01 13.64 -1.44
C LEU A 162 5.14 14.81 -0.94
N THR A 163 3.82 14.70 -1.08
CA THR A 163 2.91 15.74 -0.58
C THR A 163 2.94 15.82 0.93
N VAL A 164 2.97 14.70 1.64
CA VAL A 164 3.07 14.65 3.10
C VAL A 164 4.42 15.21 3.57
N ALA A 165 5.54 14.84 2.90
CA ALA A 165 6.86 15.38 3.18
C ALA A 165 6.92 16.91 3.03
N ARG A 166 6.37 17.44 1.93
CA ARG A 166 6.26 18.90 1.70
C ARG A 166 5.38 19.58 2.74
N THR A 167 4.32 18.93 3.18
CA THR A 167 3.45 19.46 4.24
C THR A 167 4.19 19.49 5.57
N ALA A 168 4.97 18.44 5.91
CA ALA A 168 5.83 18.44 7.10
C ALA A 168 6.83 19.60 7.06
N ALA A 169 7.48 19.85 5.91
CA ALA A 169 8.38 20.99 5.72
C ALA A 169 7.66 22.33 5.90
N ALA A 170 6.43 22.48 5.40
CA ALA A 170 5.63 23.68 5.61
C ALA A 170 5.25 23.92 7.10
N HIS A 171 5.22 22.86 7.91
CA HIS A 171 5.09 22.93 9.37
C HIS A 171 6.44 23.09 10.11
N GLY A 172 7.54 23.33 9.39
CA GLY A 172 8.85 23.63 9.96
C GLY A 172 9.76 22.42 10.15
N ALA A 173 9.41 21.23 9.64
CA ALA A 173 10.34 20.09 9.64
C ALA A 173 11.50 20.33 8.66
N ALA A 174 12.72 19.96 9.05
CA ALA A 174 13.85 19.83 8.14
C ALA A 174 13.73 18.48 7.42
N VAL A 175 13.42 18.49 6.12
CA VAL A 175 13.19 17.28 5.33
C VAL A 175 14.23 17.18 4.24
N VAL A 176 15.06 16.12 4.28
CA VAL A 176 16.24 15.98 3.41
C VAL A 176 16.27 14.58 2.81
N ASN A 177 16.45 14.49 1.49
CA ASN A 177 16.78 13.25 0.78
C ASN A 177 18.29 13.20 0.44
N ARG A 178 18.78 12.06 -0.08
CA ARG A 178 20.21 11.78 -0.31
C ARG A 178 21.06 12.03 0.94
N ALA A 179 20.52 11.64 2.08
CA ALA A 179 21.10 11.82 3.39
C ALA A 179 21.05 10.49 4.15
N THR A 180 22.17 9.79 4.17
CA THR A 180 22.31 8.43 4.71
C THR A 180 22.73 8.48 6.17
N VAL A 181 22.00 7.81 7.05
CA VAL A 181 22.45 7.58 8.43
C VAL A 181 23.51 6.48 8.41
N THR A 182 24.68 6.79 8.98
CA THR A 182 25.84 5.87 9.03
C THR A 182 26.18 5.40 10.45
N ALA A 183 25.67 6.09 11.48
CA ALA A 183 25.82 5.68 12.88
C ALA A 183 24.75 6.34 13.77
N ILE A 184 24.39 5.67 14.85
CA ILE A 184 23.62 6.23 15.96
C ILE A 184 24.61 6.70 17.04
N THR A 185 24.45 7.93 17.50
CA THR A 185 25.30 8.50 18.54
C THR A 185 24.67 8.35 19.93
N LYS A 186 25.48 7.92 20.90
CA LYS A 186 25.05 7.69 22.29
C LYS A 186 25.95 8.40 23.28
N SER A 187 25.39 8.72 24.43
CA SER A 187 26.14 9.12 25.62
C SER A 187 26.80 7.89 26.29
N PRO A 188 27.74 8.10 27.23
CA PRO A 188 28.41 7.00 27.93
C PRO A 188 27.47 6.05 28.69
N ASP A 189 26.29 6.52 29.08
CA ASP A 189 25.25 5.72 29.73
C ASP A 189 24.35 4.94 28.74
N GLY A 190 24.65 5.01 27.44
CA GLY A 190 23.90 4.33 26.38
C GLY A 190 22.68 5.06 25.86
N THR A 191 22.36 6.26 26.39
CA THR A 191 21.22 7.06 25.92
C THR A 191 21.49 7.61 24.52
N VAL A 192 20.54 7.44 23.60
CA VAL A 192 20.61 7.97 22.22
C VAL A 192 20.64 9.50 22.25
N GLN A 193 21.60 10.10 21.55
CA GLN A 193 21.78 11.55 21.45
C GLN A 193 21.60 12.10 20.03
N GLY A 194 21.56 11.25 19.02
CA GLY A 194 21.43 11.64 17.62
C GLY A 194 21.97 10.60 16.66
N ALA A 195 22.32 11.05 15.48
CA ALA A 195 22.88 10.21 14.42
C ALA A 195 23.94 10.95 13.61
N VAL A 196 24.84 10.21 13.01
CA VAL A 196 25.74 10.70 11.97
C VAL A 196 25.06 10.51 10.63
N VAL A 197 24.98 11.57 9.86
CA VAL A 197 24.35 11.62 8.53
C VAL A 197 25.41 12.01 7.50
N GLU A 198 25.47 11.27 6.41
CA GLU A 198 26.28 11.61 5.23
C GLU A 198 25.38 12.15 4.12
N ALA A 199 25.64 13.37 3.67
CA ALA A 199 24.94 14.03 2.58
C ALA A 199 25.92 14.85 1.75
N ASP A 200 25.85 14.73 0.42
CA ASP A 200 26.72 15.43 -0.53
C ASP A 200 28.22 15.32 -0.20
N GLY A 201 28.67 14.13 0.24
CA GLY A 201 30.04 13.86 0.63
C GLY A 201 30.46 14.52 1.95
N ARG A 202 29.54 15.07 2.70
CA ARG A 202 29.79 15.69 4.01
C ARG A 202 29.20 14.83 5.12
N ARG A 203 29.96 14.72 6.20
CA ARG A 203 29.52 14.09 7.45
C ARG A 203 28.93 15.17 8.37
N ILE A 204 27.71 14.94 8.83
CA ILE A 204 26.93 15.87 9.66
C ILE A 204 26.50 15.14 10.93
N ASP A 205 26.85 15.68 12.10
CA ASP A 205 26.35 15.19 13.38
C ASP A 205 24.99 15.86 13.70
N VAL A 206 23.92 15.07 13.60
CA VAL A 206 22.55 15.51 13.89
C VAL A 206 22.19 15.11 15.31
N ARG A 207 22.00 16.10 16.19
CA ARG A 207 21.56 15.86 17.57
C ARG A 207 20.04 15.78 17.65
N ALA A 208 19.54 14.77 18.36
CA ALA A 208 18.10 14.60 18.58
C ALA A 208 17.83 13.92 19.93
N ARG A 209 16.71 14.30 20.56
CA ARG A 209 16.24 13.69 21.82
C ARG A 209 15.60 12.32 21.60
N CYS A 210 14.99 12.12 20.45
CA CYS A 210 14.33 10.88 20.06
C CYS A 210 14.65 10.58 18.60
N ILE A 211 14.92 9.30 18.30
CA ILE A 211 15.06 8.79 16.93
C ILE A 211 13.90 7.85 16.63
N VAL A 212 13.24 8.08 15.51
CA VAL A 212 12.21 7.17 14.99
C VAL A 212 12.78 6.45 13.77
N ASN A 213 12.97 5.14 13.91
CA ASN A 213 13.35 4.27 12.80
C ASN A 213 12.12 3.95 11.94
N ALA A 214 12.03 4.55 10.77
CA ALA A 214 10.98 4.35 9.77
C ALA A 214 11.57 3.83 8.44
N ALA A 215 12.71 3.12 8.49
CA ALA A 215 13.49 2.68 7.34
C ALA A 215 12.87 1.48 6.58
N GLY A 216 11.64 1.08 6.91
CA GLY A 216 10.93 0.01 6.19
C GLY A 216 11.67 -1.32 6.27
N VAL A 217 11.95 -1.94 5.14
CA VAL A 217 12.63 -3.25 5.08
C VAL A 217 14.08 -3.20 5.55
N TRP A 218 14.69 -2.01 5.65
CA TRP A 218 16.05 -1.77 6.19
C TRP A 218 16.05 -1.37 7.67
N ALA A 219 14.93 -1.55 8.38
CA ALA A 219 14.84 -1.12 9.78
C ALA A 219 15.81 -1.91 10.68
N ASP A 220 16.14 -3.15 10.33
CA ASP A 220 17.09 -3.96 11.09
C ASP A 220 18.54 -3.44 10.92
N ASP A 221 18.89 -2.83 9.79
CA ASP A 221 20.20 -2.18 9.60
C ASP A 221 20.37 -0.99 10.55
N ILE A 222 19.32 -0.19 10.71
CA ILE A 222 19.35 0.94 11.66
C ILE A 222 19.38 0.44 13.10
N ARG A 223 18.66 -0.66 13.41
CA ARG A 223 18.74 -1.30 14.73
C ARG A 223 20.12 -1.87 15.01
N ALA A 224 20.79 -2.43 14.00
CA ALA A 224 22.15 -2.93 14.15
C ALA A 224 23.14 -1.81 14.55
N MET A 225 22.96 -0.59 14.01
CA MET A 225 23.76 0.59 14.43
C MET A 225 23.52 0.97 15.90
N ASP A 226 22.32 0.73 16.41
CA ASP A 226 21.95 1.01 17.81
C ASP A 226 22.33 -0.13 18.75
N GLU A 227 21.97 -1.37 18.40
CA GLU A 227 22.12 -2.54 19.26
C GLU A 227 23.50 -3.21 19.19
N GLY A 228 24.33 -2.86 18.18
CA GLY A 228 25.64 -3.48 17.95
C GLY A 228 25.57 -4.89 17.36
N ARG A 229 24.38 -5.37 17.00
CA ARG A 229 24.14 -6.66 16.32
C ARG A 229 22.92 -6.54 15.41
N HIS A 230 22.91 -7.29 14.31
CA HIS A 230 21.76 -7.37 13.42
C HIS A 230 20.66 -8.26 14.05
N PRO A 231 19.44 -7.77 14.26
CA PRO A 231 18.42 -8.52 15.00
C PRO A 231 17.68 -9.58 14.17
N ASP A 232 17.77 -9.54 12.83
CA ASP A 232 17.08 -10.44 11.89
C ASP A 232 15.57 -10.57 12.17
N SER A 233 14.94 -9.45 12.52
CA SER A 233 13.51 -9.44 12.93
C SER A 233 12.56 -9.26 11.74
N ILE A 234 13.06 -8.79 10.61
CA ILE A 234 12.26 -8.57 9.40
C ILE A 234 12.44 -9.74 8.45
N ARG A 235 11.33 -10.36 8.06
CA ARG A 235 11.27 -11.36 6.98
C ARG A 235 10.73 -10.70 5.72
N PRO A 236 11.57 -10.37 4.74
CA PRO A 236 11.12 -9.71 3.53
C PRO A 236 10.23 -10.60 2.67
N ALA A 237 9.23 -10.01 2.05
CA ALA A 237 8.41 -10.64 1.02
C ALA A 237 8.43 -9.79 -0.24
N LYS A 238 8.49 -10.45 -1.40
CA LYS A 238 8.45 -9.81 -2.71
C LYS A 238 7.08 -9.99 -3.34
N GLY A 239 6.46 -8.88 -3.76
CA GLY A 239 5.25 -8.83 -4.55
C GLY A 239 5.52 -8.29 -5.95
N VAL A 240 5.02 -8.95 -6.98
CA VAL A 240 5.19 -8.54 -8.37
C VAL A 240 3.85 -8.18 -8.98
N HIS A 241 3.77 -7.04 -9.68
CA HIS A 241 2.66 -6.64 -10.50
C HIS A 241 3.04 -6.73 -11.97
N ILE A 242 2.17 -7.33 -12.78
CA ILE A 242 2.26 -7.30 -14.23
C ILE A 242 1.46 -6.10 -14.73
N THR A 243 2.07 -5.30 -15.60
CA THR A 243 1.40 -4.16 -16.23
C THR A 243 1.19 -4.46 -17.71
N VAL A 244 -0.05 -4.38 -18.15
CA VAL A 244 -0.45 -4.62 -19.54
C VAL A 244 -1.17 -3.40 -20.12
N PRO A 245 -1.13 -3.18 -21.46
CA PRO A 245 -1.97 -2.18 -22.11
C PRO A 245 -3.44 -2.38 -21.74
N TRP A 246 -4.14 -1.30 -21.41
CA TRP A 246 -5.53 -1.36 -20.97
C TRP A 246 -6.45 -2.00 -22.01
N GLU A 247 -6.18 -1.83 -23.27
CA GLU A 247 -6.94 -2.38 -24.39
C GLU A 247 -7.05 -3.91 -24.34
N LYS A 248 -6.13 -4.59 -23.66
CA LYS A 248 -6.15 -6.06 -23.50
C LYS A 248 -7.15 -6.53 -22.43
N VAL A 249 -7.47 -5.67 -21.45
CA VAL A 249 -8.34 -6.03 -20.31
C VAL A 249 -9.66 -5.26 -20.33
N ARG A 250 -9.63 -3.98 -20.65
CA ARG A 250 -10.76 -3.06 -20.79
C ARG A 250 -11.61 -2.91 -19.53
N ASN A 251 -11.02 -3.05 -18.36
CA ASN A 251 -11.72 -2.84 -17.11
C ASN A 251 -11.80 -1.33 -16.80
N ASP A 252 -12.98 -0.84 -16.45
CA ASP A 252 -13.20 0.56 -16.06
C ASP A 252 -13.14 0.77 -14.53
N ILE A 253 -13.20 -0.31 -13.76
CA ILE A 253 -13.11 -0.37 -12.29
C ILE A 253 -12.08 -1.41 -11.87
N ALA A 254 -11.71 -1.40 -10.59
CA ALA A 254 -10.87 -2.46 -10.05
C ALA A 254 -11.66 -3.77 -9.93
N VAL A 255 -11.01 -4.89 -10.20
CA VAL A 255 -11.59 -6.22 -10.05
C VAL A 255 -10.74 -7.02 -9.08
N VAL A 256 -11.39 -7.70 -8.14
CA VAL A 256 -10.75 -8.59 -7.16
C VAL A 256 -11.14 -10.01 -7.49
N ILE A 257 -10.21 -10.79 -7.96
CA ILE A 257 -10.45 -12.15 -8.39
C ILE A 257 -9.94 -13.10 -7.31
N PRO A 258 -10.82 -13.87 -6.66
CA PRO A 258 -10.39 -14.88 -5.69
C PRO A 258 -9.62 -16.01 -6.42
N VAL A 259 -8.43 -16.35 -5.93
CA VAL A 259 -7.64 -17.47 -6.41
C VAL A 259 -7.87 -18.67 -5.50
N PRO A 260 -8.51 -19.76 -5.98
CA PRO A 260 -8.93 -20.87 -5.12
C PRO A 260 -7.78 -21.62 -4.45
N LYS A 261 -6.65 -21.79 -5.16
CA LYS A 261 -5.53 -22.65 -4.73
C LYS A 261 -4.74 -22.05 -3.55
N ASP A 262 -4.52 -20.74 -3.51
CA ASP A 262 -3.64 -20.15 -2.50
C ASP A 262 -4.32 -19.16 -1.55
N LYS A 263 -5.66 -19.11 -1.56
CA LYS A 263 -6.51 -18.25 -0.72
C LYS A 263 -6.21 -16.74 -0.83
N ARG A 264 -5.49 -16.33 -1.88
CA ARG A 264 -5.20 -14.92 -2.18
C ARG A 264 -6.24 -14.33 -3.11
N SER A 265 -6.20 -13.03 -3.25
CA SER A 265 -7.00 -12.32 -4.24
C SER A 265 -6.08 -11.59 -5.19
N LEU A 266 -6.33 -11.74 -6.47
CA LEU A 266 -5.66 -11.03 -7.53
C LEU A 266 -6.39 -9.71 -7.79
N PHE A 267 -5.67 -8.61 -7.75
CA PHE A 267 -6.21 -7.31 -8.11
C PHE A 267 -5.93 -7.00 -9.58
N VAL A 268 -6.96 -6.57 -10.30
CA VAL A 268 -6.90 -6.10 -11.69
C VAL A 268 -7.34 -4.64 -11.68
N VAL A 269 -6.39 -3.71 -11.76
CA VAL A 269 -6.66 -2.29 -11.48
C VAL A 269 -6.33 -1.43 -12.70
N PRO A 270 -7.29 -0.63 -13.20
CA PRO A 270 -7.05 0.29 -14.31
C PRO A 270 -6.26 1.51 -13.83
N TRP A 271 -5.24 1.92 -14.60
CA TRP A 271 -4.34 2.99 -14.22
C TRP A 271 -4.07 3.98 -15.35
N GLY A 272 -3.77 5.23 -14.98
CA GLY A 272 -3.52 6.31 -15.93
C GLY A 272 -4.77 6.70 -16.71
N PRO A 273 -5.80 7.28 -16.05
CA PRO A 273 -7.04 7.68 -16.72
C PRO A 273 -6.76 8.70 -17.83
N LYS A 274 -7.43 8.53 -18.96
CA LYS A 274 -7.41 9.43 -20.10
C LYS A 274 -8.67 10.32 -20.11
N PRO A 275 -8.66 11.45 -20.85
CA PRO A 275 -9.83 12.34 -20.92
C PRO A 275 -11.09 11.68 -21.52
N ASP A 276 -10.92 10.66 -22.37
CA ASP A 276 -12.01 9.91 -23.00
C ASP A 276 -12.67 8.86 -22.07
N GLY A 277 -12.25 8.80 -20.80
CA GLY A 277 -12.74 7.85 -19.82
C GLY A 277 -12.07 6.48 -19.86
N THR A 278 -11.15 6.25 -20.81
CA THR A 278 -10.32 5.04 -20.87
C THR A 278 -9.07 5.16 -19.97
N PHE A 279 -8.22 4.14 -19.97
CA PHE A 279 -7.00 4.11 -19.16
C PHE A 279 -5.79 3.78 -20.04
N ARG A 280 -4.60 4.04 -19.52
CA ARG A 280 -3.35 3.72 -20.22
C ARG A 280 -2.96 2.26 -20.03
N PHE A 281 -3.10 1.78 -18.80
CA PHE A 281 -2.65 0.46 -18.40
C PHE A 281 -3.66 -0.20 -17.47
N THR A 282 -3.54 -1.52 -17.35
CA THR A 282 -4.08 -2.29 -16.25
C THR A 282 -2.93 -3.01 -15.58
N PHE A 283 -2.81 -2.91 -14.27
CA PHE A 283 -1.89 -3.75 -13.53
C PHE A 283 -2.63 -4.88 -12.83
N VAL A 284 -1.97 -6.04 -12.82
CA VAL A 284 -2.48 -7.29 -12.27
C VAL A 284 -1.49 -7.77 -11.21
N GLY A 285 -1.95 -8.10 -10.05
CA GLY A 285 -1.11 -8.60 -8.96
C GLY A 285 -1.83 -8.56 -7.61
N THR A 286 -1.15 -8.97 -6.60
CA THR A 286 0.30 -9.18 -6.51
C THR A 286 0.62 -10.65 -6.22
N THR A 287 1.79 -11.11 -6.58
CA THR A 287 2.39 -12.31 -5.98
C THR A 287 2.82 -12.00 -4.55
N ASP A 288 3.14 -13.02 -3.77
CA ASP A 288 3.66 -12.89 -2.40
C ASP A 288 4.59 -14.06 -2.17
N THR A 289 5.90 -13.80 -2.19
CA THR A 289 6.95 -14.80 -2.08
C THR A 289 7.98 -14.35 -1.05
N ASP A 290 8.44 -15.28 -0.22
CA ASP A 290 9.60 -15.02 0.64
C ASP A 290 10.79 -14.55 -0.22
N TYR A 291 11.56 -13.60 0.29
CA TYR A 291 12.61 -12.97 -0.49
C TYR A 291 13.91 -12.85 0.33
N ASP A 292 14.95 -13.52 -0.18
CA ASP A 292 16.28 -13.56 0.44
C ASP A 292 17.34 -12.79 -0.37
N GLY A 293 16.91 -12.08 -1.43
CA GLY A 293 17.79 -11.31 -2.31
C GLY A 293 18.08 -9.89 -1.81
N PRO A 294 18.88 -9.11 -2.56
CA PRO A 294 19.20 -7.72 -2.23
C PRO A 294 17.92 -6.86 -2.11
N LEU A 295 17.81 -6.13 -0.99
CA LEU A 295 16.61 -5.32 -0.68
C LEU A 295 16.53 -4.04 -1.51
N ASP A 296 17.67 -3.52 -1.99
CA ASP A 296 17.74 -2.22 -2.67
C ASP A 296 17.08 -2.25 -4.06
N ASP A 297 17.25 -3.35 -4.80
CA ASP A 297 16.70 -3.48 -6.16
C ASP A 297 16.14 -4.90 -6.42
N PRO A 298 14.99 -5.25 -5.85
CA PRO A 298 14.37 -6.56 -6.06
C PRO A 298 13.86 -6.67 -7.50
N GLN A 299 14.46 -7.61 -8.26
CA GLN A 299 14.13 -7.85 -9.66
C GLN A 299 12.98 -8.85 -9.83
N CYS A 300 12.17 -8.65 -10.87
CA CYS A 300 11.22 -9.65 -11.32
C CYS A 300 11.97 -10.80 -12.03
N THR A 301 11.77 -12.02 -11.57
CA THR A 301 12.37 -13.21 -12.13
C THR A 301 11.38 -14.00 -13.00
N LYS A 302 11.87 -14.96 -13.78
CA LYS A 302 11.00 -15.86 -14.52
C LYS A 302 10.04 -16.63 -13.61
N ALA A 303 10.50 -17.07 -12.45
CA ALA A 303 9.66 -17.75 -11.46
C ALA A 303 8.50 -16.87 -10.95
N ASP A 304 8.70 -15.55 -10.82
CA ASP A 304 7.62 -14.62 -10.47
C ASP A 304 6.59 -14.49 -11.58
N ILE A 305 7.04 -14.51 -12.85
CA ILE A 305 6.16 -14.45 -14.02
C ILE A 305 5.35 -15.74 -14.11
N ASP A 306 6.00 -16.89 -14.06
CA ASP A 306 5.37 -18.21 -14.12
C ASP A 306 4.28 -18.33 -13.02
N ARG A 307 4.59 -17.88 -11.81
CA ARG A 307 3.64 -17.86 -10.69
C ARG A 307 2.45 -16.91 -10.93
N SER A 308 2.69 -15.77 -11.56
CA SER A 308 1.61 -14.85 -11.95
C SER A 308 0.74 -15.44 -13.07
N GLU A 309 1.33 -16.15 -14.04
CA GLU A 309 0.62 -16.79 -15.12
C GLU A 309 -0.23 -17.98 -14.65
N GLU A 310 0.25 -18.77 -13.67
CA GLU A 310 -0.57 -19.81 -13.02
C GLU A 310 -1.86 -19.25 -12.45
N HIS A 311 -1.83 -18.04 -11.90
CA HIS A 311 -3.01 -17.38 -11.33
C HIS A 311 -3.93 -16.78 -12.39
N THR A 312 -3.40 -16.38 -13.54
CA THR A 312 -4.18 -15.77 -14.63
C THR A 312 -4.72 -16.82 -15.61
N SER A 313 -4.07 -17.96 -15.78
CA SER A 313 -4.54 -19.05 -16.67
C SER A 313 -5.79 -19.76 -16.15
N GLU A 314 -6.15 -19.60 -14.89
CA GLU A 314 -7.39 -20.12 -14.31
C GLU A 314 -8.60 -19.18 -14.53
N LEU A 315 -8.38 -18.01 -15.13
CA LEU A 315 -9.41 -17.01 -15.47
C LEU A 315 -9.90 -17.16 -16.89
#